data_00616a261c08e0f8fc80ea178762f735
#
_entry.id   00616a261c08e0f8fc80ea178762f735
#
_cell.length_a   1.000
_cell.length_b   1.000
_cell.length_c   1.000
_cell.angle_alpha   90.00
_cell.angle_beta   90.00
_cell.angle_gamma   90.00
#
_symmetry.space_group_name_H-M   'P 1'
#
loop_
_entity.id
_entity.type
_entity.pdbx_description
1 polymer ?
#
loop_
_entity_poly.entity_id
_entity_poly.type
_entity_poly.pdbx_seq_one_letter_code
_entity_poly.pdbx_strand_id
1 'polypeptide(L)'
;GTWRDAEGRLVWGINDYDEAAALSWKNDILRLLTSALLALDEDCLDLKPAAIVSAVVSGYQKGLTKGPRIYTLAERNDWLREIVKSQTKHPDDFFGKLMDNPAAEPPQEVKTILISSLPPDAEIERYVLREAGMGSLGKARYAAIALWNGGLIAREARAVCPPSQNAFGANAQALSEQIVSA
;
A
#
# COMPACT_ATOMS: atom_id res chain seq x y z
N GLY A 1 2.59 -2.54 -4.09
CA GLY A 1 2.80 -3.50 -3.01
C GLY A 1 2.90 -4.94 -3.48
N THR A 2 3.25 -5.83 -2.57
CA THR A 2 3.32 -7.28 -2.79
C THR A 2 2.40 -7.97 -1.82
N TRP A 3 1.72 -9.01 -2.30
CA TRP A 3 0.87 -9.88 -1.49
C TRP A 3 0.82 -11.29 -2.08
N ARG A 4 0.17 -12.20 -1.39
CA ARG A 4 -0.15 -13.52 -1.95
C ARG A 4 -1.58 -13.49 -2.47
N ASP A 5 -1.76 -14.03 -3.68
CA ASP A 5 -3.09 -14.23 -4.25
C ASP A 5 -3.81 -15.43 -3.61
N ALA A 6 -5.02 -15.71 -4.05
CA ALA A 6 -5.83 -16.83 -3.54
C ALA A 6 -5.14 -18.20 -3.72
N GLU A 7 -4.26 -18.32 -4.70
CA GLU A 7 -3.48 -19.53 -4.97
C GLU A 7 -2.16 -19.58 -4.18
N GLY A 8 -1.91 -18.59 -3.31
CA GLY A 8 -0.69 -18.49 -2.52
C GLY A 8 0.53 -17.98 -3.28
N ARG A 9 0.39 -17.58 -4.55
CA ARG A 9 1.50 -17.08 -5.36
C ARG A 9 1.86 -15.66 -4.97
N LEU A 10 3.14 -15.35 -4.90
CA LEU A 10 3.60 -13.99 -4.68
C LEU A 10 3.30 -13.14 -5.93
N VAL A 11 2.57 -12.06 -5.73
CA VAL A 11 2.18 -11.12 -6.79
C VAL A 11 2.57 -9.69 -6.39
N TRP A 12 2.72 -8.85 -7.40
CA TRP A 12 2.97 -7.42 -7.23
C TRP A 12 1.95 -6.61 -8.03
N GLY A 13 1.54 -5.50 -7.45
CA GLY A 13 0.62 -4.58 -8.09
C GLY A 13 0.39 -3.31 -7.29
N ILE A 14 -0.57 -2.53 -7.76
CA ILE A 14 -1.02 -1.33 -7.08
C ILE A 14 -1.91 -1.77 -5.91
N ASN A 15 -1.67 -1.18 -4.76
CA ASN A 15 -2.50 -1.29 -3.56
C ASN A 15 -2.68 0.12 -2.98
N ASP A 16 -3.39 0.24 -1.90
CA ASP A 16 -3.54 1.51 -1.19
C ASP A 16 -4.50 2.48 -1.91
N TYR A 17 -5.75 2.04 -2.05
CA TYR A 17 -6.79 2.76 -2.78
C TYR A 17 -7.62 3.70 -1.91
N ASP A 18 -7.20 4.02 -0.69
CA ASP A 18 -7.95 4.84 0.26
C ASP A 18 -8.22 6.28 -0.21
N GLU A 19 -7.41 6.80 -1.13
CA GLU A 19 -7.62 8.09 -1.77
C GLU A 19 -7.95 7.97 -3.28
N ALA A 20 -8.37 6.80 -3.74
CA ALA A 20 -8.74 6.62 -5.14
C ALA A 20 -9.93 7.50 -5.52
N ALA A 21 -9.82 8.18 -6.64
CA ALA A 21 -10.82 9.11 -7.12
C ALA A 21 -10.87 9.17 -8.65
N ALA A 22 -12.00 9.60 -9.20
CA ALA A 22 -12.15 9.89 -10.62
C ALA A 22 -11.44 11.21 -10.96
N LEU A 23 -10.21 11.11 -11.43
CA LEU A 23 -9.35 12.25 -11.78
C LEU A 23 -8.71 12.05 -13.16
N SER A 24 -8.04 13.10 -13.64
CA SER A 24 -7.26 12.96 -14.86
C SER A 24 -6.13 11.95 -14.68
N TRP A 25 -6.03 10.98 -15.58
CA TRP A 25 -4.95 9.99 -15.64
C TRP A 25 -3.54 10.62 -15.67
N LYS A 26 -3.43 11.85 -16.10
CA LYS A 26 -2.17 12.61 -16.13
C LYS A 26 -1.58 12.78 -14.74
N ASN A 27 -2.42 12.83 -13.70
CA ASN A 27 -1.97 13.01 -12.32
C ASN A 27 -1.10 11.83 -11.87
N ASP A 28 -1.48 10.60 -12.19
CA ASP A 28 -0.71 9.41 -11.82
C ASP A 28 0.63 9.38 -12.54
N ILE A 29 0.64 9.71 -13.83
CA ILE A 29 1.87 9.79 -14.62
C ILE A 29 2.80 10.88 -14.10
N LEU A 30 2.26 12.07 -13.80
CA LEU A 30 3.06 13.17 -13.23
C LEU A 30 3.64 12.79 -11.86
N ARG A 31 2.86 12.19 -10.98
CA ARG A 31 3.34 11.73 -9.67
C ARG A 31 4.45 10.70 -9.81
N LEU A 32 4.27 9.71 -10.69
CA LEU A 32 5.29 8.69 -10.95
C LEU A 32 6.57 9.31 -11.50
N LEU A 33 6.45 10.22 -12.49
CA LEU A 33 7.61 10.91 -13.07
C LEU A 33 8.33 11.78 -12.04
N THR A 34 7.59 12.54 -11.24
CA THR A 34 8.17 13.37 -10.17
C THR A 34 8.96 12.49 -9.18
N SER A 35 8.37 11.39 -8.71
CA SER A 35 9.04 10.46 -7.81
C SER A 35 10.30 9.84 -8.43
N ALA A 36 10.23 9.45 -9.71
CA ALA A 36 11.37 8.87 -10.41
C ALA A 36 12.50 9.87 -10.65
N LEU A 37 12.18 11.13 -10.91
CA LEU A 37 13.17 12.18 -11.10
C LEU A 37 13.83 12.61 -9.78
N LEU A 38 13.07 12.64 -8.68
CA LEU A 38 13.63 12.87 -7.34
C LEU A 38 14.58 11.74 -6.94
N ALA A 39 14.19 10.48 -7.14
CA ALA A 39 15.05 9.33 -6.86
C ALA A 39 16.32 9.33 -7.73
N LEU A 40 16.24 9.81 -8.98
CA LEU A 40 17.41 9.97 -9.84
C LEU A 40 18.44 10.91 -9.23
N ASP A 41 17.98 12.01 -8.64
CA ASP A 41 18.83 13.02 -8.01
C ASP A 41 19.38 12.54 -6.66
N GLU A 42 18.52 11.98 -5.80
CA GLU A 42 18.90 11.49 -4.46
C GLU A 42 19.86 10.30 -4.51
N ASP A 43 19.61 9.34 -5.39
CA ASP A 43 20.39 8.09 -5.51
C ASP A 43 21.57 8.23 -6.45
N CYS A 44 21.82 9.42 -7.02
CA CYS A 44 22.89 9.71 -7.98
C CYS A 44 22.94 8.69 -9.15
N LEU A 45 21.78 8.31 -9.69
CA LEU A 45 21.71 7.34 -10.76
C LEU A 45 22.16 7.94 -12.10
N ASP A 46 23.04 7.24 -12.81
CA ASP A 46 23.52 7.68 -14.14
C ASP A 46 22.49 7.39 -15.23
N LEU A 47 21.34 8.06 -15.15
CA LEU A 47 20.26 7.98 -16.13
C LEU A 47 19.86 9.39 -16.60
N LYS A 48 19.53 9.49 -17.86
CA LYS A 48 19.03 10.75 -18.42
C LYS A 48 17.54 10.93 -18.08
N PRO A 49 17.11 12.09 -17.56
CA PRO A 49 15.69 12.38 -17.29
C PRO A 49 14.77 12.05 -18.47
N ALA A 50 15.18 12.38 -19.70
CA ALA A 50 14.42 12.08 -20.90
C ALA A 50 14.20 10.58 -21.14
N ALA A 51 15.13 9.72 -20.72
CA ALA A 51 15.00 8.27 -20.82
C ALA A 51 13.93 7.76 -19.85
N ILE A 52 13.88 8.30 -18.64
CA ILE A 52 12.85 7.97 -17.63
C ILE A 52 11.46 8.35 -18.17
N VAL A 53 11.32 9.59 -18.67
CA VAL A 53 10.05 10.06 -19.24
C VAL A 53 9.59 9.15 -20.39
N SER A 54 10.50 8.82 -21.31
CA SER A 54 10.21 7.96 -22.45
C SER A 54 9.79 6.55 -22.01
N ALA A 55 10.48 5.97 -21.00
CA ALA A 55 10.16 4.65 -20.46
C ALA A 55 8.77 4.60 -19.81
N VAL A 56 8.45 5.61 -18.98
CA VAL A 56 7.15 5.68 -18.30
C VAL A 56 6.01 5.85 -19.30
N VAL A 57 6.12 6.79 -20.23
CA VAL A 57 5.09 7.05 -21.25
C VAL A 57 4.89 5.82 -22.16
N SER A 58 5.99 5.23 -22.63
CA SER A 58 5.94 4.02 -23.45
C SER A 58 5.34 2.82 -22.70
N GLY A 59 5.69 2.67 -21.42
CA GLY A 59 5.14 1.63 -20.54
C GLY A 59 3.63 1.80 -20.36
N TYR A 60 3.19 3.03 -20.11
CA TYR A 60 1.77 3.35 -19.97
C TYR A 60 0.98 3.05 -21.26
N GLN A 61 1.46 3.49 -22.42
CA GLN A 61 0.84 3.21 -23.70
C GLN A 61 0.74 1.71 -23.99
N LYS A 62 1.80 0.95 -23.69
CA LYS A 62 1.79 -0.52 -23.82
C LYS A 62 0.78 -1.16 -22.86
N GLY A 63 0.65 -0.64 -21.65
CA GLY A 63 -0.32 -1.10 -20.66
C GLY A 63 -1.75 -0.92 -21.14
N LEU A 64 -2.08 0.25 -21.68
CA LEU A 64 -3.40 0.52 -22.26
C LEU A 64 -3.75 -0.42 -23.41
N THR A 65 -2.77 -0.73 -24.26
CA THR A 65 -2.99 -1.63 -25.43
C THR A 65 -3.17 -3.09 -25.02
N LYS A 66 -2.39 -3.53 -24.01
CA LYS A 66 -2.36 -4.94 -23.59
C LYS A 66 -3.38 -5.30 -22.51
N GLY A 67 -4.02 -4.30 -21.94
CA GLY A 67 -4.93 -4.45 -20.80
C GLY A 67 -4.21 -4.72 -19.46
N PRO A 68 -4.99 -4.81 -18.36
CA PRO A 68 -4.48 -5.03 -17.03
C PRO A 68 -3.75 -6.38 -16.93
N ARG A 69 -2.67 -6.40 -16.14
CA ARG A 69 -1.86 -7.60 -15.92
C ARG A 69 -1.53 -7.73 -14.45
N ILE A 70 -1.62 -8.95 -13.95
CA ILE A 70 -1.08 -9.32 -12.66
C ILE A 70 0.40 -9.67 -12.86
N TYR A 71 1.27 -9.06 -12.07
CA TYR A 71 2.69 -9.39 -12.05
C TYR A 71 2.95 -10.50 -11.03
N THR A 72 2.90 -11.75 -11.50
CA THR A 72 3.26 -12.90 -10.69
C THR A 72 4.77 -12.94 -10.52
N LEU A 73 5.23 -12.93 -9.27
CA LEU A 73 6.65 -12.93 -8.91
C LEU A 73 7.15 -14.33 -8.53
N ALA A 74 6.24 -15.25 -8.24
CA ALA A 74 6.60 -16.61 -7.82
C ALA A 74 7.32 -17.39 -8.94
N GLU A 75 6.86 -17.22 -10.19
CA GLU A 75 7.32 -17.99 -11.34
C GLU A 75 7.89 -17.14 -12.47
N ARG A 76 7.61 -15.84 -12.46
CA ARG A 76 7.96 -14.91 -13.53
C ARG A 76 8.45 -13.59 -12.97
N ASN A 77 8.95 -12.72 -13.86
CA ASN A 77 9.42 -11.39 -13.52
C ASN A 77 10.55 -11.39 -12.48
N ASP A 78 11.55 -12.23 -12.68
CA ASP A 78 12.69 -12.41 -11.76
C ASP A 78 13.36 -11.10 -11.39
N TRP A 79 13.51 -10.20 -12.35
CA TRP A 79 14.08 -8.88 -12.12
C TRP A 79 13.33 -8.05 -11.08
N LEU A 80 11.98 -8.11 -11.12
CA LEU A 80 11.13 -7.41 -10.14
C LEU A 80 11.13 -8.15 -8.81
N ARG A 81 11.16 -9.49 -8.86
CA ARG A 81 11.23 -10.34 -7.66
C ARG A 81 12.49 -10.06 -6.84
N GLU A 82 13.64 -9.89 -7.47
CA GLU A 82 14.89 -9.58 -6.75
C GLU A 82 14.83 -8.21 -6.07
N ILE A 83 14.30 -7.19 -6.74
CA ILE A 83 14.08 -5.86 -6.15
C ILE A 83 13.14 -5.95 -4.94
N VAL A 84 12.03 -6.66 -5.07
CA VAL A 84 11.03 -6.78 -4.01
C VAL A 84 11.56 -7.59 -2.83
N LYS A 85 12.26 -8.69 -3.06
CA LYS A 85 12.85 -9.52 -2.00
C LYS A 85 13.86 -8.76 -1.15
N SER A 86 14.67 -7.91 -1.76
CA SER A 86 15.65 -7.08 -1.04
C SER A 86 14.97 -6.14 -0.02
N GLN A 87 13.69 -5.85 -0.21
CA GLN A 87 12.90 -4.98 0.68
C GLN A 87 11.95 -5.75 1.60
N THR A 88 11.87 -7.08 1.47
CA THR A 88 11.01 -7.90 2.34
C THR A 88 11.67 -8.02 3.71
N LYS A 89 10.99 -7.52 4.73
CA LYS A 89 11.44 -7.63 6.12
C LYS A 89 11.15 -9.03 6.66
N HIS A 90 12.02 -9.51 7.54
CA HIS A 90 11.72 -10.70 8.31
C HIS A 90 10.45 -10.47 9.16
N PRO A 91 9.56 -11.47 9.35
CA PRO A 91 8.37 -11.30 10.17
C PRO A 91 8.65 -10.74 11.56
N ASP A 92 9.73 -11.20 12.22
CA ASP A 92 10.13 -10.71 13.54
C ASP A 92 10.46 -9.22 13.54
N ASP A 93 11.15 -8.73 12.50
CA ASP A 93 11.43 -7.30 12.34
C ASP A 93 10.15 -6.49 12.12
N PHE A 94 9.17 -7.07 11.42
CA PHE A 94 7.89 -6.43 11.19
C PHE A 94 7.10 -6.32 12.49
N PHE A 95 6.92 -7.43 13.20
CA PHE A 95 6.17 -7.43 14.45
C PHE A 95 6.90 -6.68 15.56
N GLY A 96 8.23 -6.75 15.64
CA GLY A 96 9.03 -5.93 16.57
C GLY A 96 8.74 -4.45 16.37
N LYS A 97 8.85 -3.94 15.14
CA LYS A 97 8.53 -2.54 14.82
C LYS A 97 7.07 -2.18 15.06
N LEU A 98 6.15 -3.12 14.88
CA LEU A 98 4.74 -2.87 15.12
C LEU A 98 4.47 -2.76 16.63
N MET A 99 5.11 -3.60 17.44
CA MET A 99 5.05 -3.58 18.91
C MET A 99 5.66 -2.31 19.52
N ASP A 100 6.66 -1.72 18.87
CA ASP A 100 7.31 -0.47 19.32
C ASP A 100 6.39 0.76 19.19
N ASN A 101 5.31 0.66 18.42
CA ASN A 101 4.36 1.77 18.34
C ASN A 101 3.64 1.99 19.67
N PRO A 102 3.20 3.23 19.96
CA PRO A 102 2.48 3.53 21.18
C PRO A 102 1.23 2.66 21.35
N ALA A 103 1.05 2.10 22.54
CA ALA A 103 -0.19 1.43 22.89
C ALA A 103 -1.35 2.43 22.77
N ALA A 104 -2.44 2.01 22.21
CA ALA A 104 -3.59 2.85 22.01
C ALA A 104 -4.88 2.06 22.22
N GLU A 105 -5.90 2.78 22.67
CA GLU A 105 -7.25 2.24 22.80
C GLU A 105 -8.08 2.75 21.62
N PRO A 106 -8.39 1.91 20.61
CA PRO A 106 -9.20 2.33 19.49
C PRO A 106 -10.63 2.67 19.92
N PRO A 107 -11.33 3.59 19.23
CA PRO A 107 -12.77 3.77 19.40
C PRO A 107 -13.52 2.43 19.23
N GLN A 108 -14.67 2.29 19.89
CA GLN A 108 -15.41 1.01 19.91
C GLN A 108 -15.78 0.51 18.52
N GLU A 109 -16.14 1.39 17.60
CA GLU A 109 -16.45 1.06 16.21
C GLU A 109 -15.23 0.45 15.49
N VAL A 110 -14.06 1.05 15.68
CA VAL A 110 -12.80 0.58 15.09
C VAL A 110 -12.41 -0.77 15.70
N LYS A 111 -12.57 -0.97 17.00
CA LYS A 111 -12.36 -2.26 17.64
C LYS A 111 -13.23 -3.35 17.03
N THR A 112 -14.51 -3.06 16.84
CA THR A 112 -15.45 -4.02 16.24
C THR A 112 -14.99 -4.44 14.87
N ILE A 113 -14.53 -3.51 14.03
CA ILE A 113 -13.99 -3.80 12.69
C ILE A 113 -12.73 -4.64 12.79
N LEU A 114 -11.79 -4.27 13.66
CA LEU A 114 -10.55 -5.01 13.84
C LEU A 114 -10.81 -6.45 14.30
N ILE A 115 -11.67 -6.63 15.31
CA ILE A 115 -12.02 -7.94 15.86
C ILE A 115 -12.71 -8.82 14.79
N SER A 116 -13.68 -8.26 14.06
CA SER A 116 -14.41 -8.99 13.02
C SER A 116 -13.53 -9.44 11.85
N SER A 117 -12.39 -8.79 11.65
CA SER A 117 -11.42 -9.12 10.60
C SER A 117 -10.38 -10.17 11.04
N LEU A 118 -10.33 -10.50 12.31
CA LEU A 118 -9.46 -11.54 12.86
C LEU A 118 -10.15 -12.91 12.80
N PRO A 119 -9.39 -14.01 12.79
CA PRO A 119 -9.93 -15.34 13.03
C PRO A 119 -10.68 -15.39 14.38
N PRO A 120 -11.77 -16.19 14.50
CA PRO A 120 -12.62 -16.20 15.69
C PRO A 120 -11.90 -16.58 16.99
N ASP A 121 -10.84 -17.36 16.89
CA ASP A 121 -10.02 -17.90 17.98
C ASP A 121 -8.70 -17.14 18.17
N ALA A 122 -8.53 -15.98 17.53
CA ALA A 122 -7.36 -15.16 17.71
C ALA A 122 -7.43 -14.39 19.03
N GLU A 123 -6.36 -14.45 19.82
CA GLU A 123 -6.23 -13.73 21.08
C GLU A 123 -5.52 -12.42 20.87
N ILE A 124 -6.20 -11.31 21.18
CA ILE A 124 -5.64 -9.96 21.00
C ILE A 124 -4.62 -9.70 22.10
N GLU A 125 -3.37 -9.49 21.69
CA GLU A 125 -2.25 -9.13 22.56
C GLU A 125 -2.25 -7.63 22.85
N ARG A 126 -2.47 -6.80 21.80
CA ARG A 126 -2.30 -5.36 21.91
C ARG A 126 -2.95 -4.60 20.78
N TYR A 127 -3.44 -3.39 21.10
CA TYR A 127 -3.75 -2.35 20.12
C TYR A 127 -2.64 -1.29 20.13
N VAL A 128 -2.28 -0.80 18.95
CA VAL A 128 -1.30 0.26 18.78
C VAL A 128 -1.79 1.34 17.83
N LEU A 129 -1.35 2.58 18.08
CA LEU A 129 -1.51 3.68 17.13
C LEU A 129 -0.31 3.64 16.17
N ARG A 130 -0.57 3.33 14.91
CA ARG A 130 0.49 3.17 13.94
C ARG A 130 0.69 4.45 13.12
N GLU A 131 1.91 4.93 13.10
CA GLU A 131 2.37 5.92 12.13
C GLU A 131 3.17 5.22 11.04
N ALA A 132 2.75 5.34 9.79
CA ALA A 132 3.43 4.70 8.67
C ALA A 132 3.29 5.51 7.38
N GLY A 133 4.44 6.02 6.91
CA GLY A 133 4.54 6.80 5.68
C GLY A 133 3.98 8.22 5.83
N MET A 134 4.42 9.10 4.93
CA MET A 134 4.02 10.52 4.96
C MET A 134 2.54 10.73 4.65
N GLY A 135 1.93 9.87 3.83
CA GLY A 135 0.52 9.96 3.46
C GLY A 135 -0.47 9.65 4.60
N SER A 136 0.02 9.11 5.73
CA SER A 136 -0.81 8.80 6.90
C SER A 136 -0.71 9.83 8.02
N LEU A 137 0.11 10.86 7.87
CA LEU A 137 0.24 11.92 8.86
C LEU A 137 -1.10 12.63 9.06
N GLY A 138 -1.52 12.75 10.32
CA GLY A 138 -2.78 13.39 10.68
C GLY A 138 -4.03 12.52 10.54
N LYS A 139 -3.91 11.25 10.10
CA LYS A 139 -5.01 10.30 10.04
C LYS A 139 -4.82 9.21 11.09
N ALA A 140 -5.84 8.94 11.88
CA ALA A 140 -5.78 7.86 12.87
C ALA A 140 -5.68 6.50 12.15
N ARG A 141 -4.70 5.69 12.57
CA ARG A 141 -4.44 4.36 12.06
C ARG A 141 -4.18 3.43 13.24
N TYR A 142 -5.08 2.50 13.48
CA TYR A 142 -4.98 1.56 14.58
C TYR A 142 -4.63 0.18 14.05
N ALA A 143 -3.77 -0.53 14.76
CA ALA A 143 -3.51 -1.93 14.48
C ALA A 143 -3.82 -2.79 15.71
N ALA A 144 -4.47 -3.93 15.48
CA ALA A 144 -4.61 -5.00 16.44
C ALA A 144 -3.53 -6.05 16.14
N ILE A 145 -2.77 -6.42 17.16
CA ILE A 145 -1.81 -7.50 17.14
C ILE A 145 -2.41 -8.64 17.94
N ALA A 146 -2.46 -9.81 17.36
CA ALA A 146 -3.09 -10.97 17.97
C ALA A 146 -2.23 -12.23 17.80
N LEU A 147 -2.36 -13.15 18.73
CA LEU A 147 -1.79 -14.47 18.64
C LEU A 147 -2.82 -15.44 18.03
N TRP A 148 -2.41 -16.19 17.02
CA TRP A 148 -3.26 -17.19 16.39
C TRP A 148 -2.43 -18.37 15.90
N ASN A 149 -2.83 -19.58 16.26
CA ASN A 149 -2.12 -20.82 15.89
C ASN A 149 -0.60 -20.78 16.18
N GLY A 150 -0.22 -20.17 17.32
CA GLY A 150 1.18 -20.08 17.75
C GLY A 150 2.02 -19.02 17.05
N GLY A 151 1.43 -18.15 16.23
CA GLY A 151 2.11 -17.05 15.55
C GLY A 151 1.37 -15.71 15.67
N LEU A 152 2.11 -14.62 15.55
CA LEU A 152 1.53 -13.28 15.54
C LEU A 152 0.87 -12.98 14.19
N ILE A 153 -0.30 -12.41 14.26
CA ILE A 153 -1.02 -11.82 13.14
C ILE A 153 -1.39 -10.38 13.44
N ALA A 154 -1.61 -9.58 12.43
CA ALA A 154 -2.02 -8.19 12.60
C ALA A 154 -3.16 -7.82 11.65
N ARG A 155 -4.01 -6.91 12.12
CA ARG A 155 -5.04 -6.22 11.32
C ARG A 155 -4.92 -4.73 11.53
N GLU A 156 -5.14 -3.99 10.48
CA GLU A 156 -5.05 -2.53 10.53
C GLU A 156 -6.37 -1.92 10.08
N ALA A 157 -6.80 -0.91 10.81
CA ALA A 157 -7.93 -0.06 10.44
C ALA A 157 -7.45 1.38 10.32
N ARG A 158 -7.82 2.03 9.23
CA ARG A 158 -7.53 3.45 9.00
C ARG A 158 -8.77 4.18 8.48
N ALA A 159 -8.82 5.47 8.78
CA ALA A 159 -9.90 6.29 8.26
C ALA A 159 -9.77 6.43 6.73
N VAL A 160 -10.85 6.17 6.03
CA VAL A 160 -11.02 6.55 4.62
C VAL A 160 -11.42 8.02 4.60
N CYS A 161 -10.67 8.81 3.83
CA CYS A 161 -10.89 10.24 3.74
C CYS A 161 -11.21 10.64 2.30
N PRO A 162 -11.89 11.79 2.10
CA PRO A 162 -12.02 12.35 0.76
C PRO A 162 -10.66 12.53 0.10
N PRO A 163 -10.57 12.39 -1.23
CA PRO A 163 -9.32 12.59 -1.97
C PRO A 163 -8.67 13.94 -1.62
N SER A 164 -7.36 13.93 -1.40
CA SER A 164 -6.61 15.13 -0.97
C SER A 164 -6.74 16.29 -1.96
N GLN A 165 -6.98 16.02 -3.24
CA GLN A 165 -7.24 17.04 -4.27
C GLN A 165 -8.48 17.89 -3.98
N ASN A 166 -9.44 17.40 -3.20
CA ASN A 166 -10.62 18.18 -2.82
C ASN A 166 -10.26 19.36 -1.92
N ALA A 167 -9.14 19.29 -1.18
CA ALA A 167 -8.61 20.42 -0.42
C ALA A 167 -8.14 21.57 -1.30
N PHE A 168 -7.89 21.33 -2.59
CA PHE A 168 -7.47 22.32 -3.58
C PHE A 168 -8.60 22.70 -4.55
N GLY A 169 -9.85 22.51 -4.15
CA GLY A 169 -11.02 22.89 -4.94
C GLY A 169 -11.44 21.89 -6.03
N ALA A 170 -10.82 20.73 -6.12
CA ALA A 170 -11.33 19.66 -6.96
C ALA A 170 -12.58 19.05 -6.29
N ASN A 171 -13.59 18.74 -7.08
CA ASN A 171 -14.76 17.99 -6.62
C ASN A 171 -14.67 16.56 -7.17
N ALA A 172 -13.64 15.83 -6.71
CA ALA A 172 -13.38 14.50 -7.17
C ALA A 172 -14.24 13.49 -6.38
N GLN A 173 -14.90 12.61 -7.11
CA GLN A 173 -15.67 11.52 -6.50
C GLN A 173 -14.71 10.47 -5.94
N ALA A 174 -14.86 10.13 -4.67
CA ALA A 174 -14.12 9.05 -4.05
C ALA A 174 -14.57 7.70 -4.63
N LEU A 175 -13.60 6.85 -4.97
CA LEU A 175 -13.83 5.51 -5.51
C LEU A 175 -13.33 4.41 -4.57
N SER A 176 -12.74 4.78 -3.45
CA SER A 176 -12.12 3.84 -2.50
C SER A 176 -13.09 2.75 -2.03
N GLU A 177 -14.31 3.10 -1.68
CA GLU A 177 -15.32 2.12 -1.24
C GLU A 177 -15.73 1.16 -2.34
N GLN A 178 -15.85 1.63 -3.57
CA GLN A 178 -16.21 0.80 -4.73
C GLN A 178 -15.11 -0.19 -5.10
N ILE A 179 -13.85 0.23 -4.98
CA ILE A 179 -12.70 -0.63 -5.31
C ILE A 179 -12.51 -1.72 -4.26
N VAL A 180 -12.70 -1.38 -2.97
CA VAL A 180 -12.54 -2.34 -1.86
C VAL A 180 -13.69 -3.35 -1.81
N SER A 181 -14.86 -2.99 -2.32
CA SER A 181 -16.05 -3.85 -2.32
C SER A 181 -16.17 -4.76 -3.55
N ALA A 182 -15.32 -4.57 -4.55
CA ALA A 182 -15.32 -5.34 -5.81
C ALA A 182 -14.39 -6.56 -5.74
#